data_56442d041aea177700f9e41eb5d6515e
#
_entry.id   56442d041aea177700f9e41eb5d6515e
#
_cell.length_a   1.000
_cell.length_b   1.000
_cell.length_c   1.000
_cell.angle_alpha   90.00
_cell.angle_beta   90.00
_cell.angle_gamma   90.00
#
_symmetry.space_group_name_H-M   'P 1'
#
loop_
_entity.id
_entity.type
_entity.pdbx_description
1 polymer ?
#
loop_
_entity_poly.entity_id
_entity_poly.type
_entity_poly.pdbx_seq_one_letter_code
_entity_poly.pdbx_strand_id
1 'polypeptide(L)'
;MPVVYRAWGRLVGGKDRGRFAREHVRAAEGQRILDIGCGPADILQYLPRVDYTGFDANPDYIAAATRNYGDRGRFYCQRVSHESLAANEGFDIALAVGVLHHLDDAEAEQLFRLAHAALVPGGRLVTLDGVFVDGQNPVAKLIISRDRGEHVRDERGYRTLADRVFSKVTPAVRTDLLNIPYTHLILECEK
;
A
#
# COMPACT_ATOMS: atom_id res chain seq x y z
N MET A 1 7.75 -20.29 -3.97
CA MET A 1 6.45 -20.84 -3.57
C MET A 1 5.31 -19.84 -3.83
N PRO A 2 5.00 -19.46 -5.09
CA PRO A 2 4.01 -18.43 -5.39
C PRO A 2 2.55 -18.91 -5.29
N VAL A 3 2.30 -20.21 -5.49
CA VAL A 3 0.93 -20.77 -5.57
C VAL A 3 0.23 -20.78 -4.21
N VAL A 4 0.96 -21.06 -3.14
CA VAL A 4 0.42 -21.09 -1.76
C VAL A 4 0.04 -19.70 -1.27
N TYR A 5 0.84 -18.68 -1.63
CA TYR A 5 0.56 -17.28 -1.29
C TYR A 5 -0.67 -16.74 -2.03
N ARG A 6 -0.86 -17.15 -3.30
CA ARG A 6 -2.05 -16.75 -4.10
C ARG A 6 -3.32 -17.43 -3.60
N ALA A 7 -3.25 -18.71 -3.19
CA ALA A 7 -4.37 -19.43 -2.59
C ALA A 7 -4.73 -18.85 -1.22
N TRP A 8 -3.71 -18.57 -0.39
CA TRP A 8 -3.88 -17.90 0.90
C TRP A 8 -4.43 -16.49 0.75
N GLY A 9 -3.90 -15.68 -0.18
CA GLY A 9 -4.39 -14.34 -0.48
C GLY A 9 -5.85 -14.32 -0.99
N ARG A 10 -6.29 -15.35 -1.73
CA ARG A 10 -7.71 -15.50 -2.13
C ARG A 10 -8.62 -15.94 -0.99
N LEU A 11 -8.14 -16.82 -0.11
CA LEU A 11 -8.92 -17.31 1.04
C LEU A 11 -9.06 -16.23 2.14
N VAL A 12 -8.00 -15.46 2.36
CA VAL A 12 -7.90 -14.44 3.41
C VAL A 12 -8.37 -13.07 2.93
N GLY A 13 -8.23 -12.76 1.64
CA GLY A 13 -8.40 -11.42 1.05
C GLY A 13 -9.65 -11.24 0.17
N GLY A 14 -10.81 -11.82 0.53
CA GLY A 14 -11.91 -11.97 -0.42
C GLY A 14 -12.87 -10.82 -0.57
N LYS A 15 -13.31 -10.13 0.45
CA LYS A 15 -14.49 -9.23 0.31
C LYS A 15 -14.24 -7.73 0.38
N ASP A 16 -13.15 -7.26 0.97
CA ASP A 16 -13.06 -5.86 1.39
C ASP A 16 -11.91 -5.04 0.80
N ARG A 17 -11.08 -5.58 -0.11
CA ARG A 17 -10.17 -4.76 -0.93
C ARG A 17 -10.95 -3.73 -1.75
N GLY A 18 -12.14 -4.09 -2.24
CA GLY A 18 -13.05 -3.17 -2.90
C GLY A 18 -13.56 -2.07 -1.98
N ARG A 19 -13.76 -2.37 -0.68
CA ARG A 19 -14.12 -1.37 0.31
C ARG A 19 -12.95 -0.42 0.58
N PHE A 20 -11.73 -0.93 0.78
CA PHE A 20 -10.53 -0.11 0.89
C PHE A 20 -10.36 0.82 -0.31
N ALA A 21 -10.53 0.30 -1.53
CA ALA A 21 -10.45 1.11 -2.75
C ALA A 21 -11.50 2.23 -2.77
N ARG A 22 -12.76 1.93 -2.41
CA ARG A 22 -13.85 2.93 -2.42
C ARG A 22 -13.77 3.94 -1.29
N GLU A 23 -13.42 3.51 -0.08
CA GLU A 23 -13.49 4.37 1.12
C GLU A 23 -12.22 5.20 1.33
N HIS A 24 -11.06 4.66 0.95
CA HIS A 24 -9.76 5.27 1.23
C HIS A 24 -9.00 5.68 -0.03
N VAL A 25 -8.89 4.81 -1.04
CA VAL A 25 -8.20 5.20 -2.28
C VAL A 25 -9.02 6.22 -3.05
N ARG A 26 -10.32 6.04 -3.18
CA ARG A 26 -11.25 6.98 -3.81
C ARG A 26 -10.75 7.55 -5.14
N ALA A 27 -10.17 6.67 -5.97
CA ALA A 27 -9.65 7.06 -7.27
C ALA A 27 -10.79 7.45 -8.23
N ALA A 28 -10.61 8.53 -8.97
CA ALA A 28 -11.46 8.95 -10.08
C ALA A 28 -10.88 8.51 -11.42
N GLU A 29 -11.73 8.46 -12.45
CA GLU A 29 -11.30 8.12 -13.80
C GLU A 29 -10.25 9.12 -14.31
N GLY A 30 -9.20 8.59 -14.95
CA GLY A 30 -8.11 9.38 -15.52
C GLY A 30 -7.04 9.84 -14.51
N GLN A 31 -7.24 9.65 -13.22
CA GLN A 31 -6.21 9.99 -12.23
C GLN A 31 -4.93 9.15 -12.40
N ARG A 32 -3.81 9.75 -12.09
CA ARG A 32 -2.48 9.13 -12.10
C ARG A 32 -2.18 8.51 -10.75
N ILE A 33 -1.91 7.21 -10.72
CA ILE A 33 -1.63 6.45 -9.50
C ILE A 33 -0.22 5.86 -9.54
N LEU A 34 0.55 6.13 -8.50
CA LEU A 34 1.80 5.45 -8.16
C LEU A 34 1.52 4.37 -7.13
N ASP A 35 1.90 3.13 -7.38
CA ASP A 35 1.80 2.04 -6.39
C ASP A 35 3.18 1.50 -6.04
N ILE A 36 3.62 1.76 -4.81
CA ILE A 36 4.92 1.39 -4.27
C ILE A 36 4.80 0.04 -3.57
N GLY A 37 5.44 -0.99 -4.12
CA GLY A 37 5.25 -2.37 -3.68
C GLY A 37 3.92 -2.95 -4.20
N CYS A 38 3.63 -2.73 -5.49
CA CYS A 38 2.33 -3.05 -6.09
C CYS A 38 1.98 -4.54 -6.08
N GLY A 39 2.94 -5.43 -5.83
CA GLY A 39 2.73 -6.85 -5.93
C GLY A 39 2.17 -7.26 -7.29
N PRO A 40 1.18 -8.17 -7.37
CA PRO A 40 0.50 -8.55 -8.60
C PRO A 40 -0.55 -7.52 -9.08
N ALA A 41 -0.60 -6.33 -8.50
CA ALA A 41 -1.48 -5.20 -8.82
C ALA A 41 -2.99 -5.52 -8.72
N ASP A 42 -3.39 -6.42 -7.82
CA ASP A 42 -4.79 -6.85 -7.68
C ASP A 42 -5.74 -5.72 -7.30
N ILE A 43 -5.23 -4.58 -6.81
CA ILE A 43 -6.03 -3.39 -6.50
C ILE A 43 -6.73 -2.84 -7.75
N LEU A 44 -6.13 -2.99 -8.93
CA LEU A 44 -6.66 -2.49 -10.21
C LEU A 44 -8.05 -3.04 -10.55
N GLN A 45 -8.43 -4.21 -10.06
CA GLN A 45 -9.77 -4.75 -10.29
C GLN A 45 -10.87 -3.93 -9.59
N TYR A 46 -10.52 -3.08 -8.62
CA TYR A 46 -11.43 -2.26 -7.82
C TYR A 46 -11.34 -0.76 -8.15
N LEU A 47 -10.39 -0.38 -9.02
CA LEU A 47 -10.21 1.01 -9.43
C LEU A 47 -10.93 1.27 -10.78
N PRO A 48 -11.39 2.51 -11.02
CA PRO A 48 -11.85 2.92 -12.34
C PRO A 48 -10.70 2.88 -13.37
N ARG A 49 -10.90 3.39 -14.57
CA ARG A 49 -9.82 3.52 -15.52
C ARG A 49 -8.90 4.67 -15.13
N VAL A 50 -7.69 4.33 -14.66
CA VAL A 50 -6.66 5.26 -14.18
C VAL A 50 -5.36 5.09 -14.96
N ASP A 51 -4.47 6.07 -14.93
CA ASP A 51 -3.08 5.94 -15.39
C ASP A 51 -2.23 5.37 -14.24
N TYR A 52 -2.04 4.06 -14.25
CA TYR A 52 -1.40 3.34 -13.14
C TYR A 52 0.05 3.02 -13.43
N THR A 53 0.91 3.30 -12.45
CA THR A 53 2.34 2.95 -12.48
C THR A 53 2.69 2.21 -11.19
N GLY A 54 3.06 0.93 -11.32
CA GLY A 54 3.40 0.06 -10.20
C GLY A 54 4.88 -0.34 -10.18
N PHE A 55 5.45 -0.33 -8.99
CA PHE A 55 6.82 -0.78 -8.72
C PHE A 55 6.81 -1.91 -7.70
N ASP A 56 7.54 -2.99 -7.98
CA ASP A 56 7.80 -4.07 -7.03
C ASP A 56 9.17 -4.71 -7.33
N ALA A 57 9.90 -5.11 -6.30
CA ALA A 57 11.20 -5.74 -6.48
C ALA A 57 11.10 -7.23 -6.87
N ASN A 58 9.92 -7.85 -6.73
CA ASN A 58 9.72 -9.26 -7.01
C ASN A 58 9.34 -9.48 -8.49
N PRO A 59 10.19 -10.15 -9.30
CA PRO A 59 9.91 -10.37 -10.72
C PRO A 59 8.68 -11.24 -10.98
N ASP A 60 8.34 -12.18 -10.09
CA ASP A 60 7.15 -13.02 -10.24
C ASP A 60 5.86 -12.21 -10.07
N TYR A 61 5.88 -11.22 -9.18
CA TYR A 61 4.74 -10.31 -8.99
C TYR A 61 4.57 -9.40 -10.19
N ILE A 62 5.65 -8.81 -10.69
CA ILE A 62 5.61 -7.96 -11.89
C ILE A 62 5.18 -8.75 -13.13
N ALA A 63 5.68 -9.98 -13.31
CA ALA A 63 5.21 -10.84 -14.38
C ALA A 63 3.71 -11.15 -14.28
N ALA A 64 3.19 -11.34 -13.06
CA ALA A 64 1.77 -11.54 -12.83
C ALA A 64 0.95 -10.26 -13.08
N ALA A 65 1.41 -9.10 -12.62
CA ALA A 65 0.79 -7.80 -12.84
C ALA A 65 0.69 -7.49 -14.34
N THR A 66 1.80 -7.63 -15.06
CA THR A 66 1.84 -7.42 -16.52
C THR A 66 0.91 -8.36 -17.28
N ARG A 67 0.88 -9.63 -16.91
CA ARG A 67 0.00 -10.61 -17.57
C ARG A 67 -1.49 -10.32 -17.33
N ASN A 68 -1.85 -9.86 -16.13
CA ASN A 68 -3.24 -9.69 -15.75
C ASN A 68 -3.76 -8.27 -16.08
N TYR A 69 -2.89 -7.26 -16.06
CA TYR A 69 -3.27 -5.85 -16.12
C TYR A 69 -2.35 -4.99 -17.01
N GLY A 70 -1.60 -5.60 -17.96
CA GLY A 70 -0.67 -4.87 -18.81
C GLY A 70 -1.35 -3.84 -19.75
N ASP A 71 -2.65 -3.98 -19.98
CA ASP A 71 -3.49 -3.00 -20.72
C ASP A 71 -4.02 -1.86 -19.81
N ARG A 72 -3.81 -1.95 -18.49
CA ARG A 72 -4.31 -1.02 -17.48
C ARG A 72 -3.24 -0.25 -16.72
N GLY A 73 -1.96 -0.62 -16.87
CA GLY A 73 -0.87 0.00 -16.13
C GLY A 73 0.51 -0.34 -16.65
N ARG A 74 1.49 0.41 -16.15
CA ARG A 74 2.92 0.16 -16.37
C ARG A 74 3.51 -0.45 -15.12
N PHE A 75 4.30 -1.52 -15.26
CA PHE A 75 4.87 -2.27 -14.14
C PHE A 75 6.38 -2.37 -14.27
N TYR A 76 7.10 -2.01 -13.19
CA TYR A 76 8.54 -1.97 -13.16
C TYR A 76 9.10 -2.89 -12.07
N CYS A 77 9.99 -3.81 -12.48
CA CYS A 77 10.65 -4.75 -11.55
C CYS A 77 11.86 -4.09 -10.89
N GLN A 78 11.59 -3.19 -9.95
CA GLN A 78 12.63 -2.48 -9.18
C GLN A 78 12.02 -1.81 -7.95
N ARG A 79 12.86 -1.46 -6.97
CA ARG A 79 12.46 -0.53 -5.91
C ARG A 79 12.28 0.87 -6.48
N VAL A 80 11.29 1.60 -5.97
CA VAL A 80 11.09 3.01 -6.33
C VAL A 80 12.28 3.85 -5.83
N SER A 81 12.75 4.79 -6.66
CA SER A 81 13.82 5.73 -6.35
C SER A 81 13.52 7.10 -6.97
N HIS A 82 14.26 8.13 -6.57
CA HIS A 82 14.14 9.44 -7.20
C HIS A 82 14.39 9.39 -8.72
N GLU A 83 15.34 8.59 -9.16
CA GLU A 83 15.66 8.44 -10.58
C GLU A 83 14.50 7.78 -11.36
N SER A 84 13.87 6.74 -10.77
CA SER A 84 12.74 6.07 -11.40
C SER A 84 11.48 6.94 -11.45
N LEU A 85 11.37 7.90 -10.54
CA LEU A 85 10.27 8.85 -10.48
C LEU A 85 10.50 10.10 -11.35
N ALA A 86 11.75 10.50 -11.61
CA ALA A 86 12.07 11.71 -12.38
C ALA A 86 11.41 11.75 -13.77
N ALA A 87 11.18 10.58 -14.37
CA ALA A 87 10.45 10.44 -15.63
C ALA A 87 8.92 10.32 -15.45
N ASN A 88 8.41 10.25 -14.23
CA ASN A 88 7.02 9.91 -13.90
C ASN A 88 6.50 10.74 -12.72
N GLU A 89 6.75 12.03 -12.65
CA GLU A 89 6.22 12.92 -11.61
C GLU A 89 4.76 13.32 -11.87
N GLY A 90 4.09 13.79 -10.83
CA GLY A 90 2.74 14.36 -10.94
C GLY A 90 1.62 13.34 -10.75
N PHE A 91 1.73 12.48 -9.74
CA PHE A 91 0.66 11.55 -9.36
C PHE A 91 -0.39 12.23 -8.47
N ASP A 92 -1.66 11.91 -8.70
CA ASP A 92 -2.77 12.33 -7.83
C ASP A 92 -2.81 11.50 -6.54
N ILE A 93 -2.50 10.22 -6.67
CA ILE A 93 -2.53 9.25 -5.56
C ILE A 93 -1.26 8.42 -5.59
N ALA A 94 -0.62 8.27 -4.43
CA ALA A 94 0.37 7.24 -4.18
C ALA A 94 -0.22 6.16 -3.27
N LEU A 95 0.13 4.91 -3.48
CA LEU A 95 -0.25 3.76 -2.66
C LEU A 95 1.00 3.09 -2.10
N ALA A 96 0.90 2.58 -0.86
CA ALA A 96 1.85 1.65 -0.26
C ALA A 96 1.07 0.64 0.60
N VAL A 97 0.70 -0.48 0.00
CA VAL A 97 -0.21 -1.47 0.60
C VAL A 97 0.56 -2.72 1.01
N GLY A 98 0.70 -2.93 2.32
CA GLY A 98 1.47 -4.04 2.88
C GLY A 98 2.98 -3.88 2.68
N VAL A 99 3.50 -2.67 2.82
CA VAL A 99 4.90 -2.33 2.54
C VAL A 99 5.65 -1.84 3.77
N LEU A 100 5.04 -0.92 4.54
CA LEU A 100 5.74 -0.22 5.63
C LEU A 100 6.19 -1.16 6.75
N HIS A 101 5.47 -2.25 6.99
CA HIS A 101 5.83 -3.23 8.01
C HIS A 101 7.05 -4.10 7.62
N HIS A 102 7.55 -4.00 6.40
CA HIS A 102 8.79 -4.61 5.95
C HIS A 102 10.00 -3.67 6.02
N LEU A 103 9.77 -2.39 6.30
CA LEU A 103 10.77 -1.32 6.24
C LEU A 103 11.15 -0.87 7.64
N ASP A 104 12.44 -0.69 7.92
CA ASP A 104 12.89 0.00 9.11
C ASP A 104 12.46 1.48 9.09
N ASP A 105 12.75 2.24 10.17
CA ASP A 105 12.28 3.63 10.28
C ASP A 105 12.91 4.54 9.22
N ALA A 106 14.16 4.31 8.83
CA ALA A 106 14.84 5.12 7.83
C ALA A 106 14.29 4.83 6.42
N GLU A 107 14.09 3.55 6.10
CA GLU A 107 13.49 3.12 4.83
C GLU A 107 12.03 3.58 4.71
N ALA A 108 11.25 3.49 5.80
CA ALA A 108 9.85 3.96 5.82
C ALA A 108 9.78 5.47 5.64
N GLU A 109 10.63 6.26 6.32
CA GLU A 109 10.71 7.71 6.12
C GLU A 109 11.12 8.06 4.68
N GLN A 110 12.07 7.32 4.11
CA GLN A 110 12.46 7.49 2.70
C GLN A 110 11.29 7.22 1.75
N LEU A 111 10.47 6.18 2.01
CA LEU A 111 9.27 5.91 1.22
C LEU A 111 8.28 7.09 1.29
N PHE A 112 8.03 7.63 2.49
CA PHE A 112 7.16 8.81 2.65
C PHE A 112 7.69 10.01 1.85
N ARG A 113 9.00 10.28 1.88
CA ARG A 113 9.64 11.36 1.10
C ARG A 113 9.51 11.16 -0.40
N LEU A 114 9.74 9.94 -0.89
CA LEU A 114 9.58 9.59 -2.31
C LEU A 114 8.13 9.77 -2.76
N ALA A 115 7.17 9.27 -2.00
CA ALA A 115 5.75 9.42 -2.30
C ALA A 115 5.35 10.91 -2.30
N HIS A 116 5.77 11.68 -1.30
CA HIS A 116 5.50 13.13 -1.24
C HIS A 116 6.09 13.86 -2.45
N ALA A 117 7.34 13.57 -2.85
CA ALA A 117 7.97 14.20 -3.99
C ALA A 117 7.20 13.93 -5.29
N ALA A 118 6.74 12.68 -5.49
CA ALA A 118 6.02 12.23 -6.68
C ALA A 118 4.61 12.81 -6.83
N LEU A 119 3.97 13.19 -5.71
CA LEU A 119 2.59 13.71 -5.71
C LEU A 119 2.50 15.14 -6.23
N VAL A 120 1.40 15.47 -6.90
CA VAL A 120 0.99 16.84 -7.19
C VAL A 120 0.59 17.59 -5.91
N PRO A 121 0.60 18.94 -5.87
CA PRO A 121 -0.04 19.69 -4.79
C PRO A 121 -1.51 19.25 -4.62
N GLY A 122 -1.90 18.92 -3.37
CA GLY A 122 -3.23 18.36 -3.07
C GLY A 122 -3.39 16.86 -3.38
N GLY A 123 -2.36 16.21 -3.90
CA GLY A 123 -2.30 14.75 -4.02
C GLY A 123 -2.14 14.08 -2.66
N ARG A 124 -2.37 12.78 -2.57
CA ARG A 124 -2.30 12.04 -1.31
C ARG A 124 -1.64 10.69 -1.42
N LEU A 125 -0.96 10.29 -0.35
CA LEU A 125 -0.51 8.91 -0.14
C LEU A 125 -1.54 8.17 0.72
N VAL A 126 -1.87 6.94 0.32
CA VAL A 126 -2.70 6.02 1.12
C VAL A 126 -1.90 4.76 1.41
N THR A 127 -1.72 4.46 2.70
CA THR A 127 -1.04 3.23 3.14
C THR A 127 -2.03 2.26 3.77
N LEU A 128 -1.67 0.98 3.81
CA LEU A 128 -2.43 -0.05 4.51
C LEU A 128 -1.44 -1.10 5.05
N ASP A 129 -1.28 -1.17 6.37
CA ASP A 129 -0.34 -2.09 7.02
C ASP A 129 -0.95 -2.73 8.27
N GLY A 130 -0.38 -3.85 8.72
CA GLY A 130 -0.69 -4.44 10.02
C GLY A 130 -0.29 -3.50 11.15
N VAL A 131 -1.07 -3.47 12.23
CA VAL A 131 -0.83 -2.58 13.38
C VAL A 131 -1.10 -3.28 14.70
N PHE A 132 -0.31 -2.94 15.74
CA PHE A 132 -0.61 -3.30 17.12
C PHE A 132 -1.43 -2.19 17.78
N VAL A 133 -2.55 -2.56 18.43
CA VAL A 133 -3.40 -1.62 19.16
C VAL A 133 -3.76 -2.19 20.55
N ASP A 134 -4.06 -1.30 21.51
CA ASP A 134 -4.53 -1.71 22.83
C ASP A 134 -5.89 -2.43 22.72
N GLY A 135 -6.06 -3.48 23.51
CA GLY A 135 -7.29 -4.27 23.48
C GLY A 135 -7.52 -5.09 22.21
N GLN A 136 -6.50 -5.23 21.36
CA GLN A 136 -6.56 -6.00 20.13
C GLN A 136 -6.98 -7.45 20.37
N ASN A 137 -7.78 -8.00 19.44
CA ASN A 137 -8.11 -9.42 19.42
C ASN A 137 -6.83 -10.28 19.49
N PRO A 138 -6.71 -11.21 20.46
CA PRO A 138 -5.50 -12.01 20.63
C PRO A 138 -5.09 -12.83 19.38
N VAL A 139 -6.07 -13.31 18.62
CA VAL A 139 -5.81 -14.04 17.37
C VAL A 139 -5.23 -13.11 16.31
N ALA A 140 -5.77 -11.89 16.18
CA ALA A 140 -5.23 -10.87 15.27
C ALA A 140 -3.79 -10.50 15.66
N LYS A 141 -3.54 -10.29 16.97
CA LYS A 141 -2.20 -10.00 17.47
C LYS A 141 -1.21 -11.12 17.16
N LEU A 142 -1.63 -12.39 17.33
CA LEU A 142 -0.82 -13.56 17.03
C LEU A 142 -0.51 -13.65 15.51
N ILE A 143 -1.50 -13.39 14.65
CA ILE A 143 -1.29 -13.43 13.20
C ILE A 143 -0.30 -12.34 12.78
N ILE A 144 -0.50 -11.10 13.25
CA ILE A 144 0.37 -9.97 12.93
C ILE A 144 1.80 -10.21 13.44
N SER A 145 1.97 -10.76 14.66
CA SER A 145 3.31 -11.06 15.21
C SER A 145 4.06 -12.16 14.44
N ARG A 146 3.37 -12.95 13.63
CA ARG A 146 3.93 -13.98 12.76
C ARG A 146 3.92 -13.58 11.29
N ASP A 147 3.44 -12.40 10.97
CA ASP A 147 3.58 -11.84 9.63
C ASP A 147 5.07 -11.64 9.33
N ARG A 148 5.43 -11.73 8.05
CA ARG A 148 6.83 -11.59 7.63
C ARG A 148 7.40 -10.19 7.79
N GLY A 149 6.57 -9.24 8.23
CA GLY A 149 6.98 -7.87 8.52
C GLY A 149 7.76 -7.83 9.84
N GLU A 150 9.05 -7.52 9.78
CA GLU A 150 9.91 -7.39 10.95
C GLU A 150 9.71 -6.07 11.71
N HIS A 151 9.00 -5.11 11.08
CA HIS A 151 8.85 -3.73 11.55
C HIS A 151 7.38 -3.30 11.72
N VAL A 152 6.52 -4.20 12.18
CA VAL A 152 5.13 -3.84 12.52
C VAL A 152 5.15 -2.89 13.72
N ARG A 153 4.54 -1.72 13.57
CA ARG A 153 4.47 -0.65 14.57
C ARG A 153 3.07 -0.55 15.17
N ASP A 154 2.95 0.22 16.23
CA ASP A 154 1.66 0.77 16.67
C ASP A 154 1.27 1.99 15.81
N GLU A 155 0.06 2.51 16.00
CA GLU A 155 -0.45 3.68 15.28
C GLU A 155 0.48 4.89 15.43
N ARG A 156 0.97 5.14 16.64
CA ARG A 156 1.86 6.27 16.94
C ARG A 156 3.18 6.16 16.18
N GLY A 157 3.77 4.96 16.11
CA GLY A 157 5.02 4.72 15.39
C GLY A 157 4.88 5.03 13.91
N TYR A 158 3.86 4.48 13.23
CA TYR A 158 3.60 4.79 11.82
C TYR A 158 3.33 6.27 11.59
N ARG A 159 2.44 6.86 12.41
CA ARG A 159 2.06 8.27 12.28
C ARG A 159 3.23 9.22 12.47
N THR A 160 4.10 8.96 13.46
CA THR A 160 5.27 9.81 13.72
C THR A 160 6.20 9.90 12.51
N LEU A 161 6.35 8.81 11.75
CA LEU A 161 7.16 8.82 10.53
C LEU A 161 6.48 9.63 9.41
N ALA A 162 5.17 9.46 9.24
CA ALA A 162 4.41 10.20 8.23
C ALA A 162 4.34 11.71 8.53
N ASP A 163 4.13 12.10 9.80
CA ASP A 163 4.04 13.51 10.26
C ASP A 163 5.36 14.30 10.05
N ARG A 164 6.50 13.62 9.85
CA ARG A 164 7.76 14.27 9.49
C ARG A 164 7.78 14.79 8.06
N VAL A 165 6.90 14.28 7.21
CA VAL A 165 6.92 14.53 5.75
C VAL A 165 5.63 15.19 5.27
N PHE A 166 4.49 14.75 5.78
CA PHE A 166 3.18 15.24 5.37
C PHE A 166 2.60 16.18 6.43
N SER A 167 1.96 17.27 5.96
CA SER A 167 1.35 18.27 6.86
C SER A 167 0.03 17.81 7.47
N LYS A 168 -0.65 16.86 6.83
CA LYS A 168 -1.91 16.29 7.31
C LYS A 168 -1.91 14.78 7.16
N VAL A 169 -1.99 14.08 8.30
CA VAL A 169 -2.04 12.62 8.37
C VAL A 169 -3.30 12.20 9.12
N THR A 170 -4.16 11.46 8.44
CA THR A 170 -5.41 10.94 9.01
C THR A 170 -5.32 9.42 9.17
N PRO A 171 -5.22 8.90 10.40
CA PRO A 171 -5.21 7.47 10.66
C PRO A 171 -6.62 6.88 10.71
N ALA A 172 -6.77 5.64 10.28
CA ALA A 172 -7.98 4.84 10.42
C ALA A 172 -7.62 3.38 10.75
N VAL A 173 -8.03 2.90 11.91
CA VAL A 173 -7.86 1.49 12.30
C VAL A 173 -9.04 0.67 11.78
N ARG A 174 -8.76 -0.45 11.12
CA ARG A 174 -9.76 -1.35 10.52
C ARG A 174 -9.52 -2.80 10.93
N THR A 175 -10.60 -3.49 11.29
CA THR A 175 -10.57 -4.92 11.67
C THR A 175 -11.44 -5.78 10.75
N ASP A 176 -12.02 -5.19 9.73
CA ASP A 176 -13.04 -5.75 8.85
C ASP A 176 -12.61 -5.90 7.38
N LEU A 177 -11.33 -5.71 7.07
CA LEU A 177 -10.81 -5.79 5.69
C LEU A 177 -10.42 -7.22 5.25
N LEU A 178 -10.30 -8.15 6.18
CA LEU A 178 -10.04 -9.57 5.91
C LEU A 178 -11.12 -10.46 6.52
N ASN A 179 -11.27 -11.66 5.96
CA ASN A 179 -12.18 -12.67 6.50
C ASN A 179 -11.62 -13.39 7.76
N ILE A 180 -10.39 -13.07 8.15
CA ILE A 180 -9.73 -13.54 9.37
C ILE A 180 -9.54 -12.37 10.33
N PRO A 181 -9.45 -12.62 11.65
CA PRO A 181 -9.10 -11.57 12.60
C PRO A 181 -7.74 -10.96 12.22
N TYR A 182 -7.74 -9.71 11.82
CA TYR A 182 -6.54 -8.93 11.50
C TYR A 182 -6.82 -7.45 11.76
N THR A 183 -5.83 -6.71 12.24
CA THR A 183 -5.97 -5.27 12.48
C THR A 183 -5.07 -4.52 11.53
N HIS A 184 -5.66 -3.64 10.74
CA HIS A 184 -4.94 -2.77 9.82
C HIS A 184 -4.96 -1.33 10.30
N LEU A 185 -3.90 -0.61 9.99
CA LEU A 185 -3.85 0.84 10.00
C LEU A 185 -3.82 1.33 8.56
N ILE A 186 -4.68 2.29 8.27
CA ILE A 186 -4.64 3.08 7.05
C ILE A 186 -4.17 4.48 7.43
N LEU A 187 -3.18 5.00 6.72
CA LEU A 187 -2.85 6.42 6.79
C LEU A 187 -3.22 7.08 5.46
N GLU A 188 -3.99 8.16 5.54
CA GLU A 188 -4.22 9.08 4.43
C GLU A 188 -3.39 10.34 4.69
N CYS A 189 -2.36 10.57 3.86
CA CYS A 189 -1.38 11.64 4.03
C CYS A 189 -1.52 12.63 2.86
N GLU A 190 -1.91 13.87 3.12
CA GLU A 190 -2.13 14.91 2.11
C GLU A 190 -0.88 15.79 1.93
N LYS A 191 -0.49 16.03 0.66
CA LYS A 191 0.61 16.92 0.27
C LYS A 191 0.15 18.38 0.23
#